data_f75d3281db8415ed591c0a599ccbeb61
#
_entry.id   f75d3281db8415ed591c0a599ccbeb61
#
_cell.length_a   1.000
_cell.length_b   1.000
_cell.length_c   1.000
_cell.angle_alpha   90.00
_cell.angle_beta   90.00
_cell.angle_gamma   90.00
#
_symmetry.space_group_name_H-M   'P 1'
#
loop_
_entity.id
_entity.type
_entity.pdbx_description
1 polymer ?
#
loop_
_entity_poly.entity_id
_entity_poly.type
_entity_poly.pdbx_seq_one_letter_code
_entity_poly.pdbx_strand_id
1 'polypeptide(L)'
;SSAASDVYKRQVINEEWRTRMSAVQRFQEKLLPAMFAGTKYATCFPIGTMDVVMNFKPQTLRDYYEKWYRPDLQGIVVVGDVDVDAIEAQIKKLFADVPAQPNAAKREYYPVNDNKEPIVLIARDKEQPHIQAIIFNKHEATPDSEKGNMNYLIQDYAIDLINNMLNARLNE
;
A
#
# COMPACT_ATOMS: atom_id res chain seq x y z
N SER A 1 -26.12 -4.84 8.47
CA SER A 1 -26.32 -3.93 7.33
C SER A 1 -27.30 -4.54 6.36
N SER A 2 -28.25 -3.77 5.82
CA SER A 2 -29.22 -4.24 4.86
C SER A 2 -28.56 -4.52 3.51
N ALA A 3 -29.15 -5.40 2.67
CA ALA A 3 -28.69 -5.64 1.31
C ALA A 3 -28.58 -4.35 0.48
N ALA A 4 -29.48 -3.37 0.72
CA ALA A 4 -29.41 -2.06 0.09
C ALA A 4 -28.16 -1.26 0.46
N SER A 5 -27.70 -1.35 1.72
CA SER A 5 -26.45 -0.70 2.16
C SER A 5 -25.22 -1.35 1.49
N ASP A 6 -25.21 -2.65 1.30
CA ASP A 6 -24.13 -3.36 0.61
C ASP A 6 -24.04 -2.95 -0.86
N VAL A 7 -25.17 -2.97 -1.59
CA VAL A 7 -25.25 -2.53 -2.99
C VAL A 7 -24.77 -1.08 -3.13
N TYR A 8 -25.23 -0.18 -2.26
CA TYR A 8 -24.81 1.21 -2.26
C TYR A 8 -23.29 1.37 -2.07
N LYS A 9 -22.69 0.66 -1.11
CA LYS A 9 -21.24 0.73 -0.88
C LYS A 9 -20.42 0.24 -2.05
N ARG A 10 -20.84 -0.83 -2.71
CA ARG A 10 -20.18 -1.33 -3.92
C ARG A 10 -20.26 -0.32 -5.07
N GLN A 11 -21.39 0.33 -5.23
CA GLN A 11 -21.56 1.40 -6.22
C GLN A 11 -20.66 2.60 -5.93
N VAL A 12 -20.50 3.00 -4.67
CA VAL A 12 -19.59 4.08 -4.27
C VAL A 12 -18.14 3.75 -4.65
N ILE A 13 -17.68 2.54 -4.36
CA ILE A 13 -16.32 2.09 -4.73
C ILE A 13 -16.17 2.07 -6.25
N ASN A 14 -17.16 1.60 -6.98
CA ASN A 14 -17.12 1.58 -8.44
C ASN A 14 -17.05 2.99 -9.03
N GLU A 15 -17.79 3.96 -8.48
CA GLU A 15 -17.71 5.36 -8.91
C GLU A 15 -16.36 5.98 -8.56
N GLU A 16 -15.80 5.66 -7.39
CA GLU A 16 -14.45 6.08 -7.03
C GLU A 16 -13.41 5.54 -8.02
N TRP A 17 -13.48 4.27 -8.35
CA TRP A 17 -12.62 3.66 -9.37
C TRP A 17 -12.78 4.33 -10.72
N ARG A 18 -14.03 4.56 -11.16
CA ARG A 18 -14.34 5.20 -12.44
C ARG A 18 -13.79 6.63 -12.53
N THR A 19 -13.93 7.42 -11.47
CA THR A 19 -13.46 8.81 -11.44
C THR A 19 -11.94 8.94 -11.34
N ARG A 20 -11.25 7.94 -10.80
CA ARG A 20 -9.79 7.87 -10.75
C ARG A 20 -9.17 7.33 -12.03
N MET A 21 -9.96 6.74 -12.93
CA MET A 21 -9.46 6.12 -14.15
C MET A 21 -8.87 7.18 -15.09
N SER A 22 -7.56 7.17 -15.22
CA SER A 22 -6.74 8.07 -16.02
C SER A 22 -5.70 7.28 -16.82
N ALA A 23 -4.99 7.93 -17.74
CA ALA A 23 -3.86 7.31 -18.44
C ALA A 23 -2.84 6.75 -17.43
N VAL A 24 -2.54 7.50 -16.37
CA VAL A 24 -1.60 7.07 -15.31
C VAL A 24 -2.09 5.81 -14.63
N GLN A 25 -3.36 5.74 -14.26
CA GLN A 25 -3.94 4.54 -13.65
C GLN A 25 -3.86 3.32 -14.57
N ARG A 26 -4.20 3.50 -15.85
CA ARG A 26 -4.11 2.42 -16.85
C ARG A 26 -2.67 1.96 -17.09
N PHE A 27 -1.69 2.87 -16.98
CA PHE A 27 -0.28 2.50 -17.03
C PHE A 27 0.13 1.70 -15.79
N GLN A 28 -0.27 2.12 -14.61
CA GLN A 28 0.01 1.38 -13.36
C GLN A 28 -0.55 -0.03 -13.38
N GLU A 29 -1.77 -0.21 -13.88
CA GLU A 29 -2.40 -1.53 -14.03
C GLU A 29 -1.61 -2.48 -14.96
N LYS A 30 -0.87 -1.94 -15.92
CA LYS A 30 0.02 -2.72 -16.80
C LYS A 30 1.42 -2.91 -16.22
N LEU A 31 1.93 -1.89 -15.56
CA LEU A 31 3.30 -1.83 -15.06
C LEU A 31 3.49 -2.68 -13.79
N LEU A 32 2.59 -2.55 -12.81
CA LEU A 32 2.76 -3.19 -11.51
C LEU A 32 2.78 -4.72 -11.58
N PRO A 33 1.94 -5.40 -12.40
CA PRO A 33 2.05 -6.84 -12.57
C PRO A 33 3.39 -7.31 -13.13
N ALA A 34 4.00 -6.53 -14.02
CA ALA A 34 5.31 -6.84 -14.57
C ALA A 34 6.45 -6.58 -13.57
N MET A 35 6.40 -5.45 -12.85
CA MET A 35 7.40 -5.09 -11.85
C MET A 35 7.42 -6.05 -10.65
N PHE A 36 6.25 -6.47 -10.21
CA PHE A 36 6.06 -7.27 -8.99
C PHE A 36 5.60 -8.70 -9.28
N ALA A 37 5.96 -9.23 -10.44
CA ALA A 37 5.58 -10.58 -10.85
C ALA A 37 5.90 -11.62 -9.76
N GLY A 38 4.94 -12.53 -9.53
CA GLY A 38 5.06 -13.57 -8.51
C GLY A 38 4.76 -13.12 -7.08
N THR A 39 4.38 -11.88 -6.86
CA THR A 39 3.98 -11.35 -5.54
C THR A 39 2.53 -10.91 -5.51
N LYS A 40 1.96 -10.72 -4.32
CA LYS A 40 0.62 -10.12 -4.17
C LYS A 40 0.56 -8.67 -4.65
N TYR A 41 1.65 -7.93 -4.64
CA TYR A 41 1.70 -6.56 -5.15
C TYR A 41 1.38 -6.45 -6.64
N ALA A 42 1.55 -7.54 -7.39
CA ALA A 42 1.18 -7.61 -8.81
C ALA A 42 -0.34 -7.56 -9.05
N THR A 43 -1.16 -7.96 -8.07
CA THR A 43 -2.60 -8.17 -8.24
C THR A 43 -3.47 -7.50 -7.20
N CYS A 44 -2.89 -7.06 -6.07
CA CYS A 44 -3.61 -6.47 -4.95
C CYS A 44 -3.48 -4.94 -4.97
N PHE A 45 -4.27 -4.27 -5.78
CA PHE A 45 -4.37 -2.82 -5.77
C PHE A 45 -5.21 -2.33 -4.57
N PRO A 46 -4.92 -1.15 -4.00
CA PRO A 46 -5.65 -0.63 -2.84
C PRO A 46 -7.16 -0.52 -3.04
N ILE A 47 -7.60 -0.13 -4.23
CA ILE A 47 -9.04 -0.04 -4.54
C ILE A 47 -9.67 -1.41 -4.86
N GLY A 48 -8.84 -2.44 -5.06
CA GLY A 48 -9.28 -3.76 -5.51
C GLY A 48 -9.62 -3.82 -7.00
N THR A 49 -10.10 -4.98 -7.44
CA THR A 49 -10.62 -5.17 -8.79
C THR A 49 -12.14 -5.08 -8.76
N MET A 50 -12.75 -4.46 -9.75
CA MET A 50 -14.21 -4.26 -9.76
C MET A 50 -14.98 -5.57 -9.82
N ASP A 51 -14.43 -6.59 -10.46
CA ASP A 51 -15.03 -7.93 -10.44
C ASP A 51 -15.15 -8.48 -9.00
N VAL A 52 -14.08 -8.38 -8.22
CA VAL A 52 -14.10 -8.78 -6.80
C VAL A 52 -15.04 -7.88 -5.99
N VAL A 53 -14.95 -6.55 -6.15
CA VAL A 53 -15.80 -5.60 -5.41
C VAL A 53 -17.28 -5.86 -5.63
N MET A 54 -17.67 -6.15 -6.85
CA MET A 54 -19.09 -6.37 -7.18
C MET A 54 -19.61 -7.76 -6.76
N ASN A 55 -18.73 -8.75 -6.64
CA ASN A 55 -19.13 -10.15 -6.49
C ASN A 55 -18.71 -10.83 -5.18
N PHE A 56 -17.88 -10.19 -4.31
CA PHE A 56 -17.48 -10.83 -3.06
C PHE A 56 -18.67 -11.09 -2.13
N LYS A 57 -18.61 -12.19 -1.38
CA LYS A 57 -19.64 -12.54 -0.40
C LYS A 57 -19.44 -11.72 0.87
N PRO A 58 -20.52 -11.25 1.55
CA PRO A 58 -20.39 -10.50 2.81
C PRO A 58 -19.56 -11.21 3.89
N GLN A 59 -19.57 -12.54 3.89
CA GLN A 59 -18.76 -13.32 4.82
C GLN A 59 -17.26 -13.11 4.62
N THR A 60 -16.78 -12.98 3.38
CA THR A 60 -15.37 -12.68 3.08
C THR A 60 -14.90 -11.40 3.76
N LEU A 61 -15.75 -10.37 3.81
CA LEU A 61 -15.44 -9.11 4.49
C LEU A 61 -15.40 -9.28 6.01
N ARG A 62 -16.30 -10.09 6.58
CA ARG A 62 -16.28 -10.40 8.02
C ARG A 62 -15.03 -11.18 8.41
N ASP A 63 -14.71 -12.23 7.64
CA ASP A 63 -13.51 -13.04 7.85
C ASP A 63 -12.23 -12.20 7.80
N TYR A 64 -12.19 -11.25 6.85
CA TYR A 64 -11.09 -10.29 6.75
C TYR A 64 -11.01 -9.38 7.98
N TYR A 65 -12.15 -8.83 8.42
CA TYR A 65 -12.21 -7.98 9.60
C TYR A 65 -11.77 -8.74 10.86
N GLU A 66 -12.32 -9.93 11.11
CA GLU A 66 -11.97 -10.77 12.24
C GLU A 66 -10.48 -11.18 12.24
N LYS A 67 -9.93 -11.43 11.06
CA LYS A 67 -8.52 -11.80 10.90
C LYS A 67 -7.56 -10.66 11.20
N TRP A 68 -7.87 -9.44 10.78
CA TRP A 68 -6.89 -8.36 10.74
C TRP A 68 -7.15 -7.18 11.68
N TYR A 69 -8.42 -6.94 12.08
CA TYR A 69 -8.79 -5.86 13.01
C TYR A 69 -8.77 -6.36 14.45
N ARG A 70 -7.58 -6.58 14.95
CA ARG A 70 -7.35 -7.16 16.29
C ARG A 70 -6.34 -6.32 17.07
N PRO A 71 -6.38 -6.34 18.42
CA PRO A 71 -5.59 -5.44 19.28
C PRO A 71 -4.09 -5.49 19.07
N ASP A 72 -3.53 -6.67 18.79
CA ASP A 72 -2.08 -6.85 18.56
C ASP A 72 -1.55 -6.22 17.26
N LEU A 73 -2.46 -5.78 16.38
CA LEU A 73 -2.14 -5.05 15.14
C LEU A 73 -2.60 -3.59 15.17
N GLN A 74 -3.05 -3.08 16.32
CA GLN A 74 -3.56 -1.72 16.47
C GLN A 74 -2.66 -0.90 17.38
N GLY A 75 -2.48 0.37 17.05
CA GLY A 75 -1.84 1.37 17.89
C GLY A 75 -2.78 2.55 18.11
N ILE A 76 -2.79 3.09 19.33
CA ILE A 76 -3.56 4.28 19.68
C ILE A 76 -2.56 5.43 19.89
N VAL A 77 -2.75 6.52 19.17
CA VAL A 77 -1.94 7.73 19.31
C VAL A 77 -2.87 8.89 19.67
N VAL A 78 -2.59 9.56 20.76
CA VAL A 78 -3.32 10.76 21.20
C VAL A 78 -2.33 11.91 21.27
N VAL A 79 -2.65 13.01 20.58
CA VAL A 79 -1.81 14.22 20.52
C VAL A 79 -2.67 15.43 20.82
N GLY A 80 -2.21 16.28 21.76
CA GLY A 80 -2.91 17.49 22.14
C GLY A 80 -2.48 17.99 23.51
N ASP A 81 -3.16 18.99 24.02
CA ASP A 81 -3.02 19.46 25.39
C ASP A 81 -3.85 18.55 26.32
N VAL A 82 -3.24 17.47 26.77
CA VAL A 82 -3.90 16.40 27.53
C VAL A 82 -3.07 15.96 28.73
N ASP A 83 -3.75 15.54 29.77
CA ASP A 83 -3.13 14.80 30.88
C ASP A 83 -2.86 13.37 30.41
N VAL A 84 -1.60 13.00 30.28
CA VAL A 84 -1.16 11.69 29.75
C VAL A 84 -1.64 10.55 30.60
N ASP A 85 -1.54 10.66 31.94
CA ASP A 85 -1.93 9.59 32.87
C ASP A 85 -3.46 9.38 32.84
N ALA A 86 -4.23 10.47 32.77
CA ALA A 86 -5.69 10.39 32.67
C ALA A 86 -6.13 9.75 31.35
N ILE A 87 -5.49 10.09 30.23
CA ILE A 87 -5.78 9.50 28.92
C ILE A 87 -5.38 8.03 28.87
N GLU A 88 -4.23 7.66 29.41
CA GLU A 88 -3.81 6.26 29.49
C GLU A 88 -4.82 5.43 30.29
N ALA A 89 -5.26 5.94 31.44
CA ALA A 89 -6.26 5.28 32.28
C ALA A 89 -7.60 5.11 31.53
N GLN A 90 -8.03 6.12 30.77
CA GLN A 90 -9.23 6.05 29.94
C GLN A 90 -9.10 5.01 28.83
N ILE A 91 -7.97 4.97 28.13
CA ILE A 91 -7.70 3.97 27.08
C ILE A 91 -7.77 2.56 27.66
N LYS A 92 -7.08 2.31 28.76
CA LYS A 92 -7.12 1.01 29.46
C LYS A 92 -8.52 0.60 29.84
N LYS A 93 -9.34 1.54 30.33
CA LYS A 93 -10.73 1.29 30.69
C LYS A 93 -11.62 1.00 29.50
N LEU A 94 -11.50 1.78 28.43
CA LEU A 94 -12.34 1.65 27.22
C LEU A 94 -12.07 0.36 26.44
N PHE A 95 -10.83 -0.12 26.45
CA PHE A 95 -10.41 -1.30 25.70
C PHE A 95 -10.22 -2.55 26.59
N ALA A 96 -10.56 -2.48 27.88
CA ALA A 96 -10.38 -3.59 28.82
C ALA A 96 -11.08 -4.89 28.39
N ASP A 97 -12.25 -4.77 27.76
CA ASP A 97 -13.09 -5.91 27.36
C ASP A 97 -12.80 -6.40 25.93
N VAL A 98 -11.83 -5.79 25.24
CA VAL A 98 -11.46 -6.23 23.88
C VAL A 98 -10.57 -7.46 23.98
N PRO A 99 -11.05 -8.64 23.52
CA PRO A 99 -10.31 -9.88 23.72
C PRO A 99 -9.06 -9.94 22.85
N ALA A 100 -7.96 -10.39 23.43
CA ALA A 100 -6.81 -10.82 22.67
C ALA A 100 -7.15 -12.08 21.87
N GLN A 101 -6.63 -12.22 20.67
CA GLN A 101 -6.79 -13.42 19.85
C GLN A 101 -5.57 -14.35 20.05
N PRO A 102 -5.68 -15.40 20.88
CA PRO A 102 -4.63 -16.40 20.97
C PRO A 102 -4.48 -17.12 19.61
N ASN A 103 -3.26 -17.41 19.22
CA ASN A 103 -2.93 -18.05 17.94
C ASN A 103 -3.35 -17.24 16.68
N ALA A 104 -3.38 -15.93 16.79
CA ALA A 104 -3.69 -15.04 15.68
C ALA A 104 -2.73 -15.25 14.50
N ALA A 105 -3.25 -15.14 13.28
CA ALA A 105 -2.46 -15.28 12.07
C ALA A 105 -1.30 -14.28 12.06
N LYS A 106 -0.09 -14.74 11.77
CA LYS A 106 1.08 -13.87 11.62
C LYS A 106 0.92 -13.01 10.37
N ARG A 107 1.45 -11.78 10.45
CA ARG A 107 1.54 -10.93 9.27
C ARG A 107 2.52 -11.55 8.28
N GLU A 108 2.06 -11.75 7.06
CA GLU A 108 2.87 -12.24 5.96
C GLU A 108 3.52 -11.07 5.23
N TYR A 109 4.81 -11.19 4.95
CA TYR A 109 5.55 -10.27 4.10
C TYR A 109 5.90 -10.98 2.79
N TYR A 110 5.66 -10.30 1.69
CA TYR A 110 5.94 -10.84 0.36
C TYR A 110 7.21 -10.19 -0.17
N PRO A 111 8.32 -10.94 -0.26
CA PRO A 111 9.55 -10.40 -0.84
C PRO A 111 9.32 -10.08 -2.32
N VAL A 112 9.86 -8.97 -2.77
CA VAL A 112 9.94 -8.63 -4.18
C VAL A 112 11.30 -9.10 -4.68
N ASN A 113 11.32 -10.25 -5.32
CA ASN A 113 12.54 -10.82 -5.84
C ASN A 113 13.12 -9.94 -6.96
N ASP A 114 14.44 -9.93 -7.02
CA ASP A 114 15.15 -9.28 -8.12
C ASP A 114 14.93 -10.02 -9.44
N ASN A 115 14.98 -9.33 -10.55
CA ASN A 115 14.89 -9.93 -11.87
C ASN A 115 16.29 -10.18 -12.43
N LYS A 116 16.47 -11.35 -13.05
CA LYS A 116 17.77 -11.72 -13.67
C LYS A 116 18.03 -10.93 -14.94
N GLU A 117 16.99 -10.64 -15.69
CA GLU A 117 17.06 -9.89 -16.94
C GLU A 117 16.26 -8.59 -16.85
N PRO A 118 16.64 -7.55 -17.56
CA PRO A 118 15.87 -6.30 -17.60
C PRO A 118 14.44 -6.53 -18.06
N ILE A 119 13.47 -5.96 -17.34
CA ILE A 119 12.07 -5.96 -17.74
C ILE A 119 11.82 -4.68 -18.55
N VAL A 120 11.50 -4.84 -19.82
CA VAL A 120 11.14 -3.72 -20.70
C VAL A 120 9.64 -3.71 -20.93
N LEU A 121 8.97 -2.63 -20.57
CA LEU A 121 7.55 -2.44 -20.79
C LEU A 121 7.30 -1.18 -21.60
N ILE A 122 6.59 -1.32 -22.73
CA ILE A 122 6.14 -0.19 -23.53
C ILE A 122 4.61 -0.11 -23.39
N ALA A 123 4.13 0.97 -22.82
CA ALA A 123 2.70 1.25 -22.69
C ALA A 123 2.33 2.48 -23.50
N ARG A 124 1.16 2.44 -24.13
CA ARG A 124 0.60 3.55 -24.89
C ARG A 124 -0.83 3.83 -24.45
N ASP A 125 -1.14 5.09 -24.36
CA ASP A 125 -2.50 5.56 -24.08
C ASP A 125 -2.75 6.86 -24.86
N LYS A 126 -3.95 6.98 -25.44
CA LYS A 126 -4.33 8.14 -26.25
C LYS A 126 -4.46 9.45 -25.47
N GLU A 127 -4.65 9.34 -24.14
CA GLU A 127 -4.77 10.48 -23.24
C GLU A 127 -3.42 10.89 -22.64
N GLN A 128 -2.35 10.16 -22.94
CA GLN A 128 -1.01 10.54 -22.50
C GLN A 128 -0.40 11.57 -23.45
N PRO A 129 -0.22 12.82 -23.01
CA PRO A 129 0.25 13.88 -23.91
C PRO A 129 1.75 13.88 -24.17
N HIS A 130 2.52 13.19 -23.34
CA HIS A 130 3.98 13.20 -23.38
C HIS A 130 4.56 11.80 -23.40
N ILE A 131 5.72 11.67 -24.03
CA ILE A 131 6.56 10.47 -23.92
C ILE A 131 7.31 10.55 -22.60
N GLN A 132 7.28 9.46 -21.83
CA GLN A 132 8.01 9.33 -20.59
C GLN A 132 8.79 8.02 -20.61
N ALA A 133 10.07 8.07 -20.29
CA ALA A 133 10.91 6.91 -20.01
C ALA A 133 11.21 6.87 -18.52
N ILE A 134 11.01 5.74 -17.88
CA ILE A 134 11.28 5.55 -16.46
C ILE A 134 12.16 4.31 -16.29
N ILE A 135 13.23 4.45 -15.55
CA ILE A 135 14.11 3.35 -15.18
C ILE A 135 13.91 3.08 -13.68
N PHE A 136 13.50 1.87 -13.35
CA PHE A 136 13.39 1.42 -11.96
C PHE A 136 14.53 0.46 -11.66
N ASN A 137 15.31 0.77 -10.64
CA ASN A 137 16.31 -0.12 -10.08
C ASN A 137 15.79 -0.69 -8.76
N LYS A 138 15.53 -2.00 -8.74
CA LYS A 138 15.07 -2.68 -7.51
C LYS A 138 16.27 -2.99 -6.62
N HIS A 139 16.11 -2.77 -5.34
CA HIS A 139 17.09 -3.14 -4.32
C HIS A 139 16.37 -3.57 -3.04
N GLU A 140 17.06 -4.25 -2.15
CA GLU A 140 16.52 -4.59 -0.84
C GLU A 140 16.25 -3.32 -0.03
N ALA A 141 15.13 -3.31 0.68
CA ALA A 141 14.81 -2.22 1.58
C ALA A 141 15.77 -2.23 2.79
N THR A 142 16.26 -1.06 3.15
CA THR A 142 17.07 -0.93 4.37
C THR A 142 16.23 -1.34 5.59
N PRO A 143 16.75 -2.21 6.47
CA PRO A 143 16.06 -2.59 7.70
C PRO A 143 15.69 -1.36 8.56
N ASP A 144 14.52 -1.40 9.20
CA ASP A 144 14.05 -0.26 10.01
C ASP A 144 15.01 0.08 11.16
N SER A 145 15.74 -0.91 11.68
CA SER A 145 16.79 -0.70 12.68
C SER A 145 17.97 0.15 12.20
N GLU A 146 18.15 0.28 10.90
CA GLU A 146 19.26 1.02 10.29
C GLU A 146 18.85 2.41 9.80
N LYS A 147 17.56 2.66 9.60
CA LYS A 147 17.04 3.93 9.05
C LYS A 147 17.26 5.16 9.94
N GLY A 148 17.49 4.97 11.23
CA GLY A 148 17.67 6.06 12.19
C GLY A 148 19.13 6.52 12.40
N ASN A 149 20.09 6.01 11.66
CA ASN A 149 21.51 6.32 11.87
C ASN A 149 22.10 7.22 10.78
N MET A 150 23.27 7.78 11.07
CA MET A 150 23.96 8.72 10.16
C MET A 150 24.37 8.05 8.83
N ASN A 151 24.76 6.76 8.87
CA ASN A 151 25.16 6.05 7.66
C ASN A 151 24.00 5.94 6.67
N TYR A 152 22.79 5.69 7.17
CA TYR A 152 21.60 5.68 6.33
C TYR A 152 21.37 7.05 5.66
N LEU A 153 21.46 8.14 6.42
CA LEU A 153 21.30 9.49 5.88
C LEU A 153 22.34 9.83 4.81
N ILE A 154 23.60 9.41 5.02
CA ILE A 154 24.67 9.63 4.02
C ILE A 154 24.40 8.82 2.74
N GLN A 155 23.96 7.56 2.86
CA GLN A 155 23.63 6.72 1.71
C GLN A 155 22.44 7.28 0.94
N ASP A 156 21.38 7.65 1.63
CA ASP A 156 20.17 8.23 1.05
C ASP A 156 20.49 9.53 0.28
N TYR A 157 21.26 10.43 0.92
CA TYR A 157 21.73 11.64 0.27
C TYR A 157 22.61 11.38 -0.97
N ALA A 158 23.49 10.38 -0.91
CA ALA A 158 24.34 10.01 -2.05
C ALA A 158 23.51 9.47 -3.22
N ILE A 159 22.49 8.67 -2.94
CA ILE A 159 21.56 8.14 -3.94
C ILE A 159 20.78 9.29 -4.59
N ASP A 160 20.26 10.21 -3.79
CA ASP A 160 19.55 11.38 -4.28
C ASP A 160 20.44 12.27 -5.18
N LEU A 161 21.69 12.47 -4.78
CA LEU A 161 22.64 13.24 -5.57
C LEU A 161 22.93 12.58 -6.93
N ILE A 162 23.15 11.25 -6.94
CA ILE A 162 23.35 10.48 -8.18
C ILE A 162 22.12 10.58 -9.08
N ASN A 163 20.92 10.41 -8.52
CA ASN A 163 19.68 10.51 -9.28
C ASN A 163 19.48 11.91 -9.88
N ASN A 164 19.78 12.96 -9.14
CA ASN A 164 19.69 14.33 -9.62
C ASN A 164 20.70 14.61 -10.75
N MET A 165 21.94 14.14 -10.60
CA MET A 165 22.97 14.28 -11.66
C MET A 165 22.59 13.51 -12.92
N LEU A 166 22.05 12.29 -12.77
CA LEU A 166 21.61 11.48 -13.91
C LEU A 166 20.42 12.14 -14.62
N ASN A 167 19.43 12.59 -13.88
CA ASN A 167 18.27 13.29 -14.43
C ASN A 167 18.67 14.59 -15.15
N ALA A 168 19.61 15.36 -14.61
CA ALA A 168 20.13 16.55 -15.28
C ALA A 168 20.73 16.21 -16.66
N ARG A 169 21.53 15.15 -16.74
CA ARG A 169 22.13 14.70 -18.01
C ARG A 169 21.12 14.11 -19.02
N LEU A 170 20.07 13.49 -18.54
CA LEU A 170 19.03 12.93 -19.42
C LEU A 170 18.10 14.01 -19.99
N ASN A 171 18.10 15.22 -19.40
CA ASN A 171 17.29 16.36 -19.86
C ASN A 171 18.07 17.34 -20.75
N GLU A 172 19.37 17.13 -20.97
CA GLU A 172 20.20 17.82 -21.97
C GLU A 172 19.97 17.26 -23.39
#